data_e99c49ad6bac81bf3ede1ad476f3b8f1
#
_entry.id   e99c49ad6bac81bf3ede1ad476f3b8f1
#
_cell.length_a   1.000
_cell.length_b   1.000
_cell.length_c   1.000
_cell.angle_alpha   90.00
_cell.angle_beta   90.00
_cell.angle_gamma   90.00
#
_symmetry.space_group_name_H-M   'P 1'
#
loop_
_entity.id
_entity.type
_entity.pdbx_description
1 polymer ?
#
loop_
_entity_poly.entity_id
_entity_poly.type
_entity_poly.pdbx_seq_one_letter_code
_entity_poly.pdbx_strand_id
1 'polypeptide(L)'
;MNSNIFAKVNQIIKTCDAAYLGVIDENGCPHVSTVSTIKPENIFTAYFATGTGANKTKRLLQDKRASVCYRAGGNNITLVGEAEILTDQETKSHCWLDWFINHFPGGETDPNYCIVKFTAKRASLWIDSESADFTIEELLTVQSRCGLLCKWCTYKEPCNCRGCLAMNGKPFWGECDVAKCCIEKGFSHCGECGVFPCEDLRGLSYGDDEHNDKPEGARLEVCKAWAARS
;
A
#
# COMPACT_ATOMS: atom_id res chain seq x y z
N MET A 1 12.80 7.65 9.85
CA MET A 1 11.72 6.74 9.42
C MET A 1 12.29 5.37 9.14
N ASN A 2 11.58 4.31 9.52
CA ASN A 2 12.06 2.92 9.45
C ASN A 2 11.81 2.32 8.06
N SER A 3 12.69 1.42 7.59
CA SER A 3 12.52 0.65 6.34
C SER A 3 11.23 -0.19 6.28
N ASN A 4 10.56 -0.39 7.40
CA ASN A 4 9.29 -1.13 7.51
C ASN A 4 8.04 -0.25 7.32
N ILE A 5 8.21 0.99 6.85
CA ILE A 5 7.13 1.97 6.69
C ILE A 5 5.93 1.43 5.88
N PHE A 6 6.20 0.69 4.82
CA PHE A 6 5.17 0.11 3.95
C PHE A 6 4.20 -0.80 4.72
N ALA A 7 4.72 -1.77 5.47
CA ALA A 7 3.88 -2.69 6.25
C ALA A 7 3.15 -1.97 7.39
N LYS A 8 3.79 -0.97 8.00
CA LYS A 8 3.18 -0.17 9.06
C LYS A 8 2.00 0.65 8.54
N VAL A 9 2.15 1.28 7.37
CA VAL A 9 1.05 1.97 6.68
C VAL A 9 -0.10 1.01 6.39
N ASN A 10 0.18 -0.15 5.81
CA ASN A 10 -0.85 -1.15 5.51
C ASN A 10 -1.56 -1.64 6.78
N GLN A 11 -0.84 -1.84 7.88
CA GLN A 11 -1.42 -2.22 9.17
C GLN A 11 -2.39 -1.13 9.67
N ILE A 12 -1.99 0.15 9.62
CA ILE A 12 -2.84 1.27 10.04
C ILE A 12 -4.10 1.36 9.17
N ILE A 13 -3.95 1.30 7.84
CA ILE A 13 -5.07 1.36 6.90
C ILE A 13 -6.10 0.26 7.20
N LYS A 14 -5.64 -0.97 7.46
CA LYS A 14 -6.51 -2.13 7.77
C LYS A 14 -7.32 -1.96 9.06
N THR A 15 -6.92 -1.08 9.96
CA THR A 15 -7.65 -0.80 11.22
C THR A 15 -8.71 0.28 11.06
N CYS A 16 -8.76 0.98 9.93
CA CYS A 16 -9.69 2.08 9.71
C CYS A 16 -11.01 1.58 9.12
N ASP A 17 -12.13 1.79 9.82
CA ASP A 17 -13.49 1.47 9.32
C ASP A 17 -13.99 2.53 8.33
N ALA A 18 -13.40 3.71 8.35
CA ALA A 18 -13.76 4.82 7.49
C ALA A 18 -12.51 5.55 6.98
N ALA A 19 -12.66 6.18 5.82
CA ALA A 19 -11.67 7.07 5.23
C ALA A 19 -12.33 8.39 4.80
N TYR A 20 -11.50 9.38 4.50
CA TYR A 20 -11.93 10.67 3.96
C TYR A 20 -11.54 10.74 2.50
N LEU A 21 -12.53 10.71 1.61
CA LEU A 21 -12.35 10.81 0.17
C LEU A 21 -12.50 12.27 -0.26
N GLY A 22 -11.43 12.86 -0.76
CA GLY A 22 -11.40 14.16 -1.40
C GLY A 22 -11.51 14.03 -2.92
N VAL A 23 -12.41 14.81 -3.51
CA VAL A 23 -12.60 14.90 -4.98
C VAL A 23 -12.66 16.39 -5.38
N ILE A 24 -12.49 16.68 -6.66
CA ILE A 24 -12.59 18.05 -7.16
C ILE A 24 -14.05 18.32 -7.56
N ASP A 25 -14.60 19.45 -7.10
CA ASP A 25 -15.95 19.88 -7.48
C ASP A 25 -15.96 20.65 -8.81
N GLU A 26 -17.16 21.05 -9.24
CA GLU A 26 -17.41 21.78 -10.49
C GLU A 26 -16.75 23.17 -10.54
N ASN A 27 -16.31 23.71 -9.40
CA ASN A 27 -15.60 24.99 -9.31
C ASN A 27 -14.08 24.81 -9.18
N GLY A 28 -13.58 23.57 -9.24
CA GLY A 28 -12.17 23.25 -9.04
C GLY A 28 -11.75 23.20 -7.57
N CYS A 29 -12.69 23.24 -6.64
CA CYS A 29 -12.42 23.19 -5.21
C CYS A 29 -12.38 21.73 -4.69
N PRO A 30 -11.52 21.41 -3.72
CA PRO A 30 -11.54 20.12 -3.08
C PRO A 30 -12.80 19.96 -2.21
N HIS A 31 -13.53 18.88 -2.41
CA HIS A 31 -14.69 18.50 -1.61
C HIS A 31 -14.42 17.16 -0.93
N VAL A 32 -14.52 17.11 0.39
CA VAL A 32 -14.23 15.92 1.19
C VAL A 32 -15.52 15.30 1.72
N SER A 33 -15.60 13.97 1.66
CA SER A 33 -16.68 13.19 2.27
C SER A 33 -16.13 11.98 2.97
N THR A 34 -16.78 11.56 4.06
CA THR A 34 -16.50 10.28 4.72
C THR A 34 -17.02 9.14 3.85
N VAL A 35 -16.25 8.09 3.74
CA VAL A 35 -16.62 6.84 3.06
C VAL A 35 -16.26 5.65 3.94
N SER A 36 -17.09 4.62 3.90
CA SER A 36 -16.78 3.35 4.57
C SER A 36 -15.77 2.56 3.74
N THR A 37 -14.77 2.02 4.40
CA THR A 37 -13.74 1.23 3.72
C THR A 37 -14.28 -0.17 3.41
N ILE A 38 -13.98 -0.65 2.19
CA ILE A 38 -14.14 -2.05 1.83
C ILE A 38 -12.74 -2.65 1.89
N LYS A 39 -12.29 -3.01 3.10
CA LYS A 39 -11.00 -3.63 3.43
C LYS A 39 -9.91 -3.36 2.38
N PRO A 40 -9.28 -2.18 2.38
CA PRO A 40 -8.19 -1.90 1.46
C PRO A 40 -7.10 -2.94 1.68
N GLU A 41 -6.64 -3.55 0.62
CA GLU A 41 -5.61 -4.59 0.73
C GLU A 41 -4.25 -3.98 1.10
N ASN A 42 -4.01 -2.72 0.64
CA ASN A 42 -2.72 -2.06 0.82
C ASN A 42 -2.80 -0.55 0.51
N ILE A 43 -1.63 0.12 0.58
CA ILE A 43 -1.46 1.54 0.26
C ILE A 43 -1.76 1.90 -1.21
N PHE A 44 -1.78 0.93 -2.13
CA PHE A 44 -1.86 1.20 -3.57
C PHE A 44 -3.27 1.44 -4.06
N THR A 45 -4.23 0.69 -3.52
CA THR A 45 -5.60 0.66 -4.03
C THR A 45 -6.59 0.61 -2.87
N ALA A 46 -7.66 1.39 -2.98
CA ALA A 46 -8.78 1.35 -2.04
C ALA A 46 -10.11 1.30 -2.80
N TYR A 47 -11.08 0.61 -2.22
CA TYR A 47 -12.44 0.47 -2.77
C TYR A 47 -13.45 1.04 -1.79
N PHE A 48 -14.45 1.77 -2.32
CA PHE A 48 -15.51 2.38 -1.55
C PHE A 48 -16.86 2.19 -2.24
N ALA A 49 -17.87 1.79 -1.49
CA ALA A 49 -19.26 1.73 -1.98
C ALA A 49 -19.86 3.14 -2.08
N THR A 50 -20.61 3.39 -3.14
CA THR A 50 -21.36 4.63 -3.31
C THR A 50 -22.54 4.45 -4.27
N GLY A 51 -23.43 5.47 -4.35
CA GLY A 51 -24.51 5.49 -5.32
C GLY A 51 -24.10 6.13 -6.64
N THR A 52 -24.64 5.60 -7.75
CA THR A 52 -24.41 6.17 -9.10
C THR A 52 -24.86 7.63 -9.20
N GLY A 53 -25.91 8.02 -8.47
CA GLY A 53 -26.42 9.39 -8.41
C GLY A 53 -25.71 10.31 -7.43
N ALA A 54 -24.77 9.82 -6.64
CA ALA A 54 -24.07 10.63 -5.62
C ALA A 54 -23.19 11.73 -6.25
N ASN A 55 -23.08 12.88 -5.58
CA ASN A 55 -22.28 14.00 -6.08
C ASN A 55 -20.81 13.63 -6.28
N LYS A 56 -20.23 12.84 -5.38
CA LYS A 56 -18.85 12.34 -5.55
C LYS A 56 -18.68 11.49 -6.81
N THR A 57 -19.68 10.67 -7.16
CA THR A 57 -19.68 9.85 -8.38
C THR A 57 -19.71 10.73 -9.62
N LYS A 58 -20.62 11.74 -9.66
CA LYS A 58 -20.73 12.68 -10.78
C LYS A 58 -19.43 13.46 -10.98
N ARG A 59 -18.80 13.89 -9.90
CA ARG A 59 -17.51 14.61 -9.93
C ARG A 59 -16.36 13.75 -10.43
N LEU A 60 -16.26 12.52 -9.96
CA LEU A 60 -15.21 11.58 -10.41
C LEU A 60 -15.34 11.18 -11.88
N LEU A 61 -16.54 11.19 -12.44
CA LEU A 61 -16.76 11.00 -13.87
C LEU A 61 -16.22 12.17 -14.73
N GLN A 62 -16.11 13.37 -14.15
CA GLN A 62 -15.57 14.56 -14.81
C GLN A 62 -14.08 14.76 -14.54
N ASP A 63 -13.66 14.52 -13.30
CA ASP A 63 -12.26 14.69 -12.87
C ASP A 63 -11.85 13.54 -11.94
N LYS A 64 -10.98 12.68 -12.43
CA LYS A 64 -10.52 11.49 -11.71
C LYS A 64 -9.56 11.78 -10.56
N ARG A 65 -9.07 13.02 -10.44
CA ARG A 65 -8.15 13.41 -9.36
C ARG A 65 -8.84 13.24 -8.01
N ALA A 66 -8.19 12.50 -7.12
CA ALA A 66 -8.74 12.20 -5.80
C ALA A 66 -7.63 12.10 -4.75
N SER A 67 -8.02 12.23 -3.51
CA SER A 67 -7.19 11.92 -2.35
C SER A 67 -7.97 11.09 -1.35
N VAL A 68 -7.26 10.22 -0.64
CA VAL A 68 -7.83 9.42 0.44
C VAL A 68 -6.99 9.62 1.69
N CYS A 69 -7.63 9.97 2.79
CA CYS A 69 -6.96 10.13 4.08
C CYS A 69 -7.48 9.10 5.07
N TYR A 70 -6.57 8.40 5.74
CA TYR A 70 -6.83 7.50 6.86
C TYR A 70 -6.24 8.09 8.13
N ARG A 71 -6.94 7.89 9.25
CA ARG A 71 -6.48 8.34 10.56
C ARG A 71 -6.76 7.26 11.60
N ALA A 72 -5.71 6.84 12.33
CA ALA A 72 -5.82 5.92 13.45
C ALA A 72 -4.84 6.31 14.56
N GLY A 73 -5.33 6.44 15.78
CA GLY A 73 -4.53 6.96 16.88
C GLY A 73 -4.01 8.37 16.57
N GLY A 74 -2.72 8.60 16.75
CA GLY A 74 -2.04 9.84 16.36
C GLY A 74 -1.50 9.85 14.91
N ASN A 75 -1.74 8.79 14.14
CA ASN A 75 -1.18 8.60 12.81
C ASN A 75 -2.12 9.11 11.73
N ASN A 76 -1.53 9.63 10.66
CA ASN A 76 -2.24 10.12 9.48
C ASN A 76 -1.56 9.58 8.21
N ILE A 77 -2.38 9.11 7.25
CA ILE A 77 -1.94 8.61 5.96
C ILE A 77 -2.76 9.32 4.90
N THR A 78 -2.16 10.21 4.13
CA THR A 78 -2.80 10.87 3.00
C THR A 78 -2.24 10.30 1.70
N LEU A 79 -3.12 9.72 0.91
CA LEU A 79 -2.82 9.19 -0.43
C LEU A 79 -3.40 10.15 -1.46
N VAL A 80 -2.60 10.48 -2.47
CA VAL A 80 -3.04 11.31 -3.61
C VAL A 80 -2.92 10.48 -4.88
N GLY A 81 -3.95 10.50 -5.71
CA GLY A 81 -4.00 9.66 -6.91
C GLY A 81 -5.22 9.94 -7.77
N GLU A 82 -5.76 8.90 -8.35
CA GLU A 82 -6.93 8.93 -9.21
C GLU A 82 -7.97 7.92 -8.74
N ALA A 83 -9.24 8.23 -8.99
CA ALA A 83 -10.34 7.32 -8.73
C ALA A 83 -11.20 7.14 -9.98
N GLU A 84 -11.73 5.93 -10.12
CA GLU A 84 -12.64 5.55 -11.20
C GLU A 84 -13.92 4.91 -10.64
N ILE A 85 -15.00 5.00 -11.40
CA ILE A 85 -16.29 4.41 -11.03
C ILE A 85 -16.41 3.07 -11.76
N LEU A 86 -16.60 2.00 -11.00
CA LEU A 86 -16.81 0.64 -11.51
C LEU A 86 -18.27 0.24 -11.28
N THR A 87 -18.91 -0.28 -12.34
CA THR A 87 -20.32 -0.68 -12.33
C THR A 87 -20.50 -2.12 -12.79
N ASP A 88 -19.42 -2.80 -13.16
CA ASP A 88 -19.47 -4.20 -13.55
C ASP A 88 -19.90 -5.09 -12.38
N GLN A 89 -20.66 -6.16 -12.69
CA GLN A 89 -21.26 -7.00 -11.67
C GLN A 89 -20.23 -7.79 -10.87
N GLU A 90 -19.14 -8.19 -11.48
CA GLU A 90 -18.07 -8.96 -10.81
C GLU A 90 -17.44 -8.12 -9.69
N THR A 91 -17.05 -6.88 -9.98
CA THR A 91 -16.53 -5.95 -8.97
C THR A 91 -17.54 -5.63 -7.89
N LYS A 92 -18.81 -5.40 -8.28
CA LYS A 92 -19.90 -5.12 -7.34
C LYS A 92 -20.10 -6.26 -6.34
N SER A 93 -20.15 -7.51 -6.83
CA SER A 93 -20.29 -8.70 -6.00
C SER A 93 -19.07 -8.92 -5.10
N HIS A 94 -17.86 -8.77 -5.64
CA HIS A 94 -16.62 -8.90 -4.86
C HIS A 94 -16.52 -7.88 -3.72
N CYS A 95 -17.02 -6.67 -3.92
CA CYS A 95 -16.98 -5.58 -2.96
C CYS A 95 -18.22 -5.49 -2.07
N TRP A 96 -19.18 -6.41 -2.21
CA TRP A 96 -20.41 -6.39 -1.43
C TRP A 96 -20.18 -6.73 0.04
N LEU A 97 -20.80 -5.95 0.93
CA LEU A 97 -20.89 -6.21 2.36
C LEU A 97 -22.37 -6.25 2.76
N ASP A 98 -22.78 -7.24 3.56
CA ASP A 98 -24.19 -7.50 3.89
C ASP A 98 -24.94 -6.27 4.40
N TRP A 99 -24.29 -5.42 5.18
CA TRP A 99 -24.92 -4.21 5.71
C TRP A 99 -25.23 -3.14 4.65
N PHE A 100 -24.66 -3.23 3.43
CA PHE A 100 -24.96 -2.33 2.32
C PHE A 100 -26.42 -2.44 1.87
N ILE A 101 -27.11 -3.53 2.20
CA ILE A 101 -28.56 -3.70 1.92
C ILE A 101 -29.39 -2.54 2.48
N ASN A 102 -28.95 -1.89 3.56
CA ASN A 102 -29.63 -0.74 4.14
C ASN A 102 -29.60 0.51 3.24
N HIS A 103 -28.68 0.58 2.29
CA HIS A 103 -28.47 1.68 1.34
C HIS A 103 -28.83 1.30 -0.09
N PHE A 104 -28.73 0.01 -0.41
CA PHE A 104 -28.98 -0.57 -1.74
C PHE A 104 -29.93 -1.76 -1.62
N PRO A 105 -31.26 -1.52 -1.53
CA PRO A 105 -32.25 -2.57 -1.28
C PRO A 105 -32.27 -3.66 -2.36
N GLY A 106 -31.80 -3.36 -3.59
CA GLY A 106 -31.66 -4.34 -4.68
C GLY A 106 -30.45 -5.27 -4.52
N GLY A 107 -29.72 -5.17 -3.40
CA GLY A 107 -28.52 -5.99 -3.15
C GLY A 107 -27.34 -5.59 -4.04
N GLU A 108 -26.45 -6.53 -4.28
CA GLU A 108 -25.27 -6.32 -5.14
C GLU A 108 -25.61 -6.00 -6.59
N THR A 109 -26.85 -6.29 -7.01
CA THR A 109 -27.36 -6.01 -8.36
C THR A 109 -28.08 -4.65 -8.44
N ASP A 110 -28.23 -3.94 -7.33
CA ASP A 110 -28.91 -2.64 -7.29
C ASP A 110 -28.31 -1.69 -8.35
N PRO A 111 -29.13 -1.09 -9.25
CA PRO A 111 -28.63 -0.21 -10.30
C PRO A 111 -28.02 1.09 -9.75
N ASN A 112 -28.38 1.48 -8.52
CA ASN A 112 -27.79 2.63 -7.86
C ASN A 112 -26.47 2.31 -7.13
N TYR A 113 -26.13 1.03 -6.96
CA TYR A 113 -24.86 0.61 -6.33
C TYR A 113 -23.71 0.63 -7.33
N CYS A 114 -22.63 1.32 -6.97
CA CYS A 114 -21.37 1.29 -7.72
C CYS A 114 -20.17 1.39 -6.77
N ILE A 115 -19.00 1.11 -7.31
CA ILE A 115 -17.73 1.12 -6.57
C ILE A 115 -16.87 2.28 -7.06
N VAL A 116 -16.28 3.00 -6.12
CA VAL A 116 -15.14 3.89 -6.37
C VAL A 116 -13.88 3.07 -6.14
N LYS A 117 -13.06 2.87 -7.17
CA LYS A 117 -11.71 2.33 -7.06
C LYS A 117 -10.72 3.47 -7.09
N PHE A 118 -10.02 3.69 -6.00
CA PHE A 118 -8.94 4.67 -5.88
C PHE A 118 -7.60 4.00 -6.10
N THR A 119 -6.73 4.63 -6.90
CA THR A 119 -5.34 4.20 -7.15
C THR A 119 -4.38 5.30 -6.71
N ALA A 120 -3.55 5.01 -5.74
CA ALA A 120 -2.57 5.95 -5.20
C ALA A 120 -1.40 6.17 -6.17
N LYS A 121 -0.90 7.40 -6.23
CA LYS A 121 0.34 7.80 -6.95
C LYS A 121 1.39 8.36 -6.01
N ARG A 122 0.97 9.01 -4.92
CA ARG A 122 1.83 9.60 -3.89
C ARG A 122 1.23 9.38 -2.52
N ALA A 123 2.09 9.37 -1.50
CA ALA A 123 1.70 9.29 -0.11
C ALA A 123 2.42 10.37 0.71
N SER A 124 1.68 10.99 1.61
CA SER A 124 2.17 11.86 2.68
C SER A 124 1.77 11.25 4.00
N LEU A 125 2.73 10.98 4.85
CA LEU A 125 2.55 10.25 6.10
C LEU A 125 2.94 11.10 7.30
N TRP A 126 2.19 10.91 8.39
CA TRP A 126 2.59 11.28 9.73
C TRP A 126 2.37 10.05 10.62
N ILE A 127 3.46 9.36 10.97
CA ILE A 127 3.41 8.09 11.72
C ILE A 127 4.44 8.14 12.83
N ASP A 128 4.01 7.89 14.08
CA ASP A 128 4.85 7.91 15.27
C ASP A 128 5.68 9.19 15.41
N SER A 129 5.05 10.34 15.12
CA SER A 129 5.68 11.68 15.17
C SER A 129 6.76 11.93 14.11
N GLU A 130 6.84 11.08 13.08
CA GLU A 130 7.70 11.27 11.92
C GLU A 130 6.90 11.50 10.65
N SER A 131 7.37 12.39 9.78
CA SER A 131 6.77 12.65 8.47
C SER A 131 7.53 11.95 7.34
N ALA A 132 6.82 11.54 6.30
CA ALA A 132 7.40 11.14 5.03
C ALA A 132 6.50 11.46 3.86
N ASP A 133 7.13 11.86 2.76
CA ASP A 133 6.50 12.04 1.46
C ASP A 133 7.25 11.18 0.44
N PHE A 134 6.51 10.44 -0.38
CA PHE A 134 7.08 9.62 -1.44
C PHE A 134 6.05 9.31 -2.53
N THR A 135 6.56 8.94 -3.69
CA THR A 135 5.72 8.38 -4.76
C THR A 135 5.53 6.88 -4.57
N ILE A 136 4.41 6.36 -5.01
CA ILE A 136 4.17 4.90 -5.02
C ILE A 136 5.21 4.17 -5.86
N GLU A 137 5.68 4.81 -6.93
CA GLU A 137 6.77 4.28 -7.78
C GLU A 137 8.06 4.02 -6.98
N GLU A 138 8.40 4.89 -6.03
CA GLU A 138 9.56 4.68 -5.15
C GLU A 138 9.43 3.44 -4.26
N LEU A 139 8.21 3.10 -3.81
CA LEU A 139 7.97 1.84 -3.09
C LEU A 139 8.06 0.62 -3.99
N LEU A 140 7.59 0.74 -5.23
CA LEU A 140 7.56 -0.34 -6.21
C LEU A 140 8.89 -0.55 -6.93
N THR A 141 9.84 0.36 -6.77
CA THR A 141 11.21 0.17 -7.27
C THR A 141 11.96 -0.81 -6.37
N VAL A 142 12.55 -1.85 -6.97
CA VAL A 142 13.35 -2.84 -6.25
C VAL A 142 14.58 -2.17 -5.63
N GLN A 143 14.70 -2.23 -4.31
CA GLN A 143 15.77 -1.56 -3.54
C GLN A 143 16.75 -2.55 -2.89
N SER A 144 16.32 -3.80 -2.74
CA SER A 144 17.11 -4.87 -2.13
C SER A 144 16.68 -6.23 -2.64
N ARG A 145 17.45 -7.27 -2.33
CA ARG A 145 17.08 -8.66 -2.66
C ARG A 145 15.99 -9.20 -1.74
N CYS A 146 15.98 -8.78 -0.48
CA CYS A 146 15.12 -9.35 0.58
C CYS A 146 13.82 -8.57 0.88
N GLY A 147 13.53 -7.47 0.16
CA GLY A 147 12.36 -6.64 0.44
C GLY A 147 12.61 -5.49 1.42
N LEU A 148 13.84 -5.30 1.92
CA LEU A 148 14.16 -4.15 2.73
C LEU A 148 14.13 -2.87 1.88
N LEU A 149 13.39 -1.85 2.33
CA LEU A 149 13.35 -0.55 1.66
C LEU A 149 14.57 0.30 2.08
N CYS A 150 15.67 0.13 1.32
CA CYS A 150 16.96 0.77 1.62
C CYS A 150 16.90 2.30 1.68
N LYS A 151 15.92 2.94 1.02
CA LYS A 151 15.73 4.40 1.09
C LYS A 151 15.49 4.88 2.53
N TRP A 152 14.81 4.09 3.35
CA TRP A 152 14.46 4.41 4.73
C TRP A 152 15.23 3.60 5.77
N CYS A 153 16.31 2.91 5.35
CA CYS A 153 17.15 2.14 6.27
C CYS A 153 17.99 3.10 7.14
N THR A 154 17.86 2.98 8.46
CA THR A 154 18.56 3.83 9.44
C THR A 154 20.08 3.64 9.43
N TYR A 155 20.57 2.51 8.94
CA TYR A 155 22.00 2.21 8.81
C TYR A 155 22.63 2.73 7.50
N LYS A 156 21.81 3.22 6.56
CA LYS A 156 22.30 3.57 5.22
C LYS A 156 23.38 4.66 5.27
N GLU A 157 23.10 5.78 5.91
CA GLU A 157 24.03 6.91 6.03
C GLU A 157 25.13 6.65 7.04
N PRO A 158 24.83 6.25 8.31
CA PRO A 158 25.87 6.03 9.32
C PRO A 158 26.92 5.00 8.92
N CYS A 159 26.54 3.97 8.18
CA CYS A 159 27.43 2.90 7.74
C CYS A 159 27.92 3.07 6.29
N ASN A 160 27.64 4.20 5.64
CA ASN A 160 27.94 4.44 4.23
C ASN A 160 27.51 3.28 3.32
N CYS A 161 26.34 2.68 3.61
CA CYS A 161 25.84 1.50 2.91
C CYS A 161 25.11 1.90 1.62
N ARG A 162 25.59 1.41 0.48
CA ARG A 162 24.95 1.64 -0.82
C ARG A 162 23.79 0.65 -1.13
N GLY A 163 23.52 -0.27 -0.21
CA GLY A 163 22.52 -1.33 -0.36
C GLY A 163 23.05 -2.58 -1.10
N CYS A 164 22.41 -3.73 -0.87
CA CYS A 164 22.90 -5.03 -1.38
C CYS A 164 22.86 -5.12 -2.91
N LEU A 165 22.02 -4.37 -3.62
CA LEU A 165 22.04 -4.33 -5.08
C LEU A 165 23.34 -3.70 -5.60
N ALA A 166 23.72 -2.52 -5.10
CA ALA A 166 24.91 -1.80 -5.51
C ALA A 166 26.21 -2.44 -5.01
N MET A 167 26.14 -3.22 -3.93
CA MET A 167 27.27 -3.88 -3.28
C MET A 167 27.31 -5.39 -3.55
N ASN A 168 26.57 -5.84 -4.56
CA ASN A 168 26.54 -7.25 -5.01
C ASN A 168 26.36 -8.27 -3.87
N GLY A 169 25.38 -8.05 -3.01
CA GLY A 169 25.04 -8.93 -1.89
C GLY A 169 25.92 -8.78 -0.65
N LYS A 170 26.80 -7.78 -0.60
CA LYS A 170 27.72 -7.50 0.53
C LYS A 170 27.40 -6.13 1.15
N PRO A 171 26.28 -5.97 1.89
CA PRO A 171 26.00 -4.73 2.63
C PRO A 171 27.06 -4.47 3.71
N PHE A 172 26.91 -3.38 4.46
CA PHE A 172 27.94 -2.92 5.40
C PHE A 172 28.36 -3.94 6.48
N TRP A 173 27.50 -4.92 6.79
CA TRP A 173 27.81 -5.97 7.77
C TRP A 173 28.50 -7.21 7.18
N GLY A 174 28.74 -7.28 5.87
CA GLY A 174 29.42 -8.39 5.20
C GLY A 174 28.53 -9.14 4.21
N GLU A 175 28.78 -10.42 4.01
CA GLU A 175 28.00 -11.25 3.08
C GLU A 175 26.60 -11.55 3.63
N CYS A 176 25.60 -11.46 2.75
CA CYS A 176 24.20 -11.75 3.08
C CYS A 176 23.76 -13.01 2.33
N ASP A 177 23.47 -14.10 3.05
CA ASP A 177 23.08 -15.39 2.47
C ASP A 177 21.81 -15.28 1.62
N VAL A 178 20.82 -14.49 2.06
CA VAL A 178 19.59 -14.23 1.29
C VAL A 178 19.92 -13.54 -0.04
N ALA A 179 20.81 -12.54 -0.01
CA ALA A 179 21.21 -11.85 -1.25
C ALA A 179 22.03 -12.77 -2.16
N LYS A 180 22.93 -13.58 -1.60
CA LYS A 180 23.73 -14.57 -2.33
C LYS A 180 22.83 -15.59 -3.02
N CYS A 181 21.89 -16.21 -2.30
CA CYS A 181 20.92 -17.16 -2.86
C CYS A 181 20.09 -16.53 -4.01
N CYS A 182 19.64 -15.31 -3.84
CA CYS A 182 18.87 -14.58 -4.86
C CYS A 182 19.72 -14.33 -6.12
N ILE A 183 21.00 -13.96 -5.96
CA ILE A 183 21.95 -13.72 -7.06
C ILE A 183 22.24 -15.02 -7.80
N GLU A 184 22.55 -16.10 -7.08
CA GLU A 184 22.85 -17.42 -7.67
C GLU A 184 21.69 -17.98 -8.50
N LYS A 185 20.44 -17.65 -8.10
CA LYS A 185 19.24 -18.05 -8.85
C LYS A 185 18.86 -17.07 -9.97
N GLY A 186 19.59 -15.97 -10.14
CA GLY A 186 19.36 -14.98 -11.19
C GLY A 186 18.13 -14.10 -10.95
N PHE A 187 17.61 -14.02 -9.71
CA PHE A 187 16.45 -13.21 -9.38
C PHE A 187 16.83 -11.77 -9.03
N SER A 188 15.95 -10.82 -9.36
CA SER A 188 16.08 -9.42 -8.94
C SER A 188 15.80 -9.26 -7.46
N HIS A 189 14.80 -10.01 -6.94
CA HIS A 189 14.43 -10.04 -5.53
C HIS A 189 13.75 -11.37 -5.15
N CYS A 190 13.68 -11.65 -3.85
CA CYS A 190 13.16 -12.94 -3.35
C CYS A 190 11.71 -13.23 -3.72
N GLY A 191 10.90 -12.20 -4.02
CA GLY A 191 9.51 -12.38 -4.45
C GLY A 191 9.34 -13.12 -5.78
N GLU A 192 10.39 -13.22 -6.60
CA GLU A 192 10.39 -13.99 -7.86
C GLU A 192 10.61 -15.49 -7.65
N CYS A 193 10.98 -15.88 -6.42
CA CYS A 193 11.35 -17.26 -6.11
C CYS A 193 10.12 -18.15 -5.89
N GLY A 194 10.05 -19.30 -6.58
CA GLY A 194 8.93 -20.25 -6.44
C GLY A 194 8.76 -20.87 -5.04
N VAL A 195 9.78 -20.77 -4.15
CA VAL A 195 9.70 -21.21 -2.75
C VAL A 195 9.57 -20.05 -1.77
N PHE A 196 9.13 -18.89 -2.28
CA PHE A 196 8.89 -17.70 -1.45
C PHE A 196 7.68 -17.89 -0.51
N PRO A 197 7.80 -17.48 0.77
CA PRO A 197 9.00 -17.10 1.49
C PRO A 197 9.76 -18.32 2.03
N CYS A 198 11.04 -18.43 1.72
CA CYS A 198 11.90 -19.48 2.24
C CYS A 198 12.25 -19.26 3.74
N GLU A 199 12.91 -20.25 4.36
CA GLU A 199 13.27 -20.21 5.78
C GLU A 199 14.23 -19.06 6.10
N ASP A 200 15.26 -18.85 5.28
CA ASP A 200 16.23 -17.77 5.47
C ASP A 200 15.57 -16.39 5.46
N LEU A 201 14.65 -16.17 4.51
CA LEU A 201 13.91 -14.90 4.45
C LEU A 201 12.93 -14.73 5.61
N ARG A 202 12.31 -15.83 6.07
CA ARG A 202 11.48 -15.83 7.27
C ARG A 202 12.30 -15.48 8.51
N GLY A 203 13.50 -16.01 8.65
CA GLY A 203 14.41 -15.70 9.75
C GLY A 203 14.75 -14.20 9.85
N LEU A 204 14.80 -13.49 8.72
CA LEU A 204 14.97 -12.03 8.71
C LEU A 204 13.68 -11.25 8.97
N SER A 205 12.52 -11.87 8.75
CA SER A 205 11.21 -11.19 8.78
C SER A 205 10.45 -11.40 10.08
N TYR A 206 10.75 -12.46 10.82
CA TYR A 206 10.08 -12.83 12.07
C TYR A 206 11.10 -13.02 13.17
N GLY A 207 10.69 -12.78 14.42
CA GLY A 207 11.51 -12.98 15.59
C GLY A 207 11.73 -11.72 16.41
N ASP A 208 12.50 -11.86 17.48
CA ASP A 208 12.68 -10.82 18.50
C ASP A 208 13.97 -10.00 18.34
N ASP A 209 14.82 -10.34 17.37
CA ASP A 209 16.05 -9.59 17.08
C ASP A 209 15.70 -8.17 16.62
N GLU A 210 16.53 -7.20 17.02
CA GLU A 210 16.36 -5.78 16.67
C GLU A 210 16.42 -5.52 15.15
N HIS A 211 17.03 -6.44 14.38
CA HIS A 211 17.15 -6.36 12.93
C HIS A 211 16.01 -7.06 12.18
N ASN A 212 15.13 -7.78 12.89
CA ASN A 212 13.93 -8.35 12.31
C ASN A 212 12.89 -7.25 11.97
N ASP A 213 11.92 -7.61 11.16
CA ASP A 213 10.90 -6.66 10.74
C ASP A 213 9.99 -6.24 11.90
N LYS A 214 9.64 -4.95 11.95
CA LYS A 214 8.64 -4.37 12.85
C LYS A 214 7.70 -3.46 12.04
N PRO A 215 6.48 -3.89 11.66
CA PRO A 215 5.82 -5.16 12.03
C PRO A 215 6.44 -6.38 11.35
N GLU A 216 6.26 -7.54 11.96
CA GLU A 216 6.73 -8.82 11.42
C GLU A 216 6.23 -9.07 10.00
N GLY A 217 7.08 -9.62 9.13
CA GLY A 217 6.75 -9.91 7.75
C GLY A 217 6.77 -8.71 6.80
N ALA A 218 7.21 -7.53 7.24
CA ALA A 218 7.24 -6.32 6.42
C ALA A 218 7.98 -6.50 5.08
N ARG A 219 9.12 -7.19 5.08
CA ARG A 219 9.89 -7.50 3.85
C ARG A 219 9.12 -8.38 2.90
N LEU A 220 8.32 -9.31 3.43
CA LEU A 220 7.51 -10.21 2.61
C LEU A 220 6.42 -9.46 1.86
N GLU A 221 5.78 -8.48 2.49
CA GLU A 221 4.78 -7.62 1.82
C GLU A 221 5.42 -6.81 0.69
N VAL A 222 6.62 -6.28 0.91
CA VAL A 222 7.37 -5.54 -0.12
C VAL A 222 7.73 -6.45 -1.30
N CYS A 223 8.29 -7.64 -1.03
CA CYS A 223 8.61 -8.60 -2.07
C CYS A 223 7.39 -9.02 -2.90
N LYS A 224 6.23 -9.23 -2.25
CA LYS A 224 4.97 -9.51 -2.95
C LYS A 224 4.54 -8.35 -3.86
N ALA A 225 4.65 -7.12 -3.36
CA ALA A 225 4.30 -5.94 -4.15
C ALA A 225 5.21 -5.76 -5.38
N TRP A 226 6.50 -6.06 -5.25
CA TRP A 226 7.43 -6.05 -6.39
C TRP A 226 7.11 -7.15 -7.39
N ALA A 227 6.85 -8.39 -6.93
CA ALA A 227 6.50 -9.52 -7.79
C ALA A 227 5.18 -9.31 -8.56
N ALA A 228 4.20 -8.65 -7.96
CA ALA A 228 2.93 -8.36 -8.63
C ALA A 228 3.06 -7.36 -9.79
N ARG A 229 4.23 -6.72 -9.95
CA ARG A 229 4.52 -5.75 -11.01
C ARG A 229 5.36 -6.36 -12.15
N SER A 230 6.04 -7.47 -11.89
CA SER A 230 6.84 -8.21 -12.87
C SER A 230 5.94 -9.04 -13.78
#